data_2e8656a06961b9ae5d625f6692eb219d
#
_entry.id   2e8656a06961b9ae5d625f6692eb219d
#
_cell.length_a   1.000
_cell.length_b   1.000
_cell.length_c   1.000
_cell.angle_alpha   90.00
_cell.angle_beta   90.00
_cell.angle_gamma   90.00
#
_symmetry.space_group_name_H-M   'P 1'
#
loop_
_entity.id
_entity.type
_entity.pdbx_description
1 polymer ?
#
loop_
_entity_poly.entity_id
_entity_poly.type
_entity_poly.pdbx_seq_one_letter_code
_entity_poly.pdbx_strand_id
1 'polypeptide(L)'
;YAMVPACDGELGSVVRVYRDFKNLGDVEFLKTIWPKVVLAMEYALKQWDLDGDDVLDGQQNTTYDIEFYGPNPMTDSIFLAALKCCEEMAEIVGDEEHHQLYADAYEKGAARADQLMFDGEYYIQVQKEIDKYKYQFGKGCLSDQLLGQFLAYMAGIGEILPKEHVKSAMESVFKYNYKTDFYHTDSVHRAYAINEEHGMVVATWPKGGRPKFPLSYAGEVWTGVEYEVAVNLIYSGCVEEGLTVVKSIRDRYDGYKRNPFSEIESGHHYCRAMASWGVLNALLGLQSDMYRGTLSFHPAIEGEMSSFFICGKAWGIYSQKEENGKMCKHIDILYGTLDDIHVQE
;
A
#
# COMPACT_ATOMS: atom_id res chain seq x y z
N TYR A 1 24.24 -20.65 1.62
CA TYR A 1 23.85 -19.31 1.28
C TYR A 1 23.04 -18.75 2.45
N ALA A 2 23.48 -17.65 3.06
CA ALA A 2 22.63 -16.91 3.98
C ALA A 2 21.47 -16.34 3.15
N MET A 3 20.22 -16.67 3.51
CA MET A 3 19.07 -16.02 2.90
C MET A 3 18.99 -14.61 3.47
N VAL A 4 19.09 -13.61 2.61
CA VAL A 4 18.87 -12.21 2.98
C VAL A 4 17.37 -11.94 2.75
N PRO A 5 16.64 -11.44 3.75
CA PRO A 5 15.22 -11.17 3.58
C PRO A 5 14.98 -10.04 2.59
N ALA A 6 13.85 -10.08 1.91
CA ALA A 6 13.34 -8.94 1.14
C ALA A 6 12.76 -7.90 2.10
N CYS A 7 13.24 -6.67 1.99
CA CYS A 7 12.88 -5.58 2.89
C CYS A 7 11.36 -5.31 2.91
N ASP A 8 10.77 -5.17 1.73
CA ASP A 8 9.33 -5.01 1.55
C ASP A 8 8.53 -6.22 2.06
N GLY A 9 9.04 -7.44 1.86
CA GLY A 9 8.41 -8.68 2.29
C GLY A 9 8.42 -8.86 3.81
N GLU A 10 9.54 -8.58 4.47
CA GLU A 10 9.68 -8.70 5.92
C GLU A 10 8.86 -7.64 6.65
N LEU A 11 9.05 -6.37 6.32
CA LEU A 11 8.29 -5.26 6.91
C LEU A 11 6.79 -5.35 6.62
N GLY A 12 6.40 -5.70 5.41
CA GLY A 12 5.01 -5.94 5.05
C GLY A 12 4.41 -7.13 5.81
N SER A 13 5.23 -8.10 6.25
CA SER A 13 4.76 -9.20 7.12
C SER A 13 4.43 -8.71 8.53
N VAL A 14 5.18 -7.74 9.06
CA VAL A 14 4.88 -7.08 10.35
C VAL A 14 3.52 -6.38 10.29
N VAL A 15 3.28 -5.57 9.26
CA VAL A 15 1.99 -4.88 9.05
C VAL A 15 0.84 -5.89 8.93
N ARG A 16 1.05 -7.04 8.24
CA ARG A 16 0.04 -8.10 8.15
C ARG A 16 -0.27 -8.75 9.48
N VAL A 17 0.72 -8.97 10.35
CA VAL A 17 0.47 -9.50 11.71
C VAL A 17 -0.48 -8.58 12.47
N TYR A 18 -0.25 -7.27 12.42
CA TYR A 18 -1.13 -6.30 13.07
C TYR A 18 -2.55 -6.31 12.48
N ARG A 19 -2.67 -6.28 11.15
CA ARG A 19 -3.96 -6.35 10.45
C ARG A 19 -4.73 -7.63 10.81
N ASP A 20 -4.06 -8.77 10.83
CA ASP A 20 -4.66 -10.06 11.14
C ASP A 20 -5.07 -10.11 12.62
N PHE A 21 -4.25 -9.56 13.52
CA PHE A 21 -4.62 -9.38 14.92
C PHE A 21 -5.90 -8.52 15.08
N LYS A 22 -5.98 -7.38 14.41
CA LYS A 22 -7.19 -6.52 14.47
C LYS A 22 -8.44 -7.24 14.00
N ASN A 23 -8.33 -8.09 12.98
CA ASN A 23 -9.44 -8.90 12.48
C ASN A 23 -9.81 -10.04 13.43
N LEU A 24 -8.86 -10.65 14.13
CA LEU A 24 -9.10 -11.75 15.06
C LEU A 24 -9.55 -11.26 16.44
N GLY A 25 -8.96 -10.17 16.93
CA GLY A 25 -9.11 -9.67 18.28
C GLY A 25 -8.46 -10.57 19.35
N ASP A 26 -7.54 -11.47 18.95
CA ASP A 26 -6.94 -12.49 19.81
C ASP A 26 -5.57 -12.01 20.34
N VAL A 27 -5.55 -11.56 21.60
CA VAL A 27 -4.33 -11.08 22.28
C VAL A 27 -3.32 -12.21 22.52
N GLU A 28 -3.77 -13.45 22.73
CA GLU A 28 -2.86 -14.57 22.94
C GLU A 28 -2.15 -14.98 21.64
N PHE A 29 -2.83 -14.84 20.49
CA PHE A 29 -2.17 -14.92 19.18
C PHE A 29 -1.07 -13.83 19.08
N LEU A 30 -1.40 -12.59 19.40
CA LEU A 30 -0.44 -11.48 19.33
C LEU A 30 0.77 -11.71 20.24
N LYS A 31 0.56 -12.08 21.49
CA LYS A 31 1.64 -12.41 22.45
C LYS A 31 2.54 -13.54 21.96
N THR A 32 1.97 -14.53 21.27
CA THR A 32 2.72 -15.67 20.73
C THR A 32 3.65 -15.25 19.59
N ILE A 33 3.20 -14.35 18.71
CA ILE A 33 3.97 -13.92 17.53
C ILE A 33 4.90 -12.73 17.82
N TRP A 34 4.61 -11.93 18.87
CA TRP A 34 5.30 -10.68 19.20
C TRP A 34 6.83 -10.81 19.26
N PRO A 35 7.44 -11.82 19.88
CA PRO A 35 8.91 -11.96 19.88
C PRO A 35 9.52 -12.08 18.49
N LYS A 36 8.78 -12.59 17.50
CA LYS A 36 9.24 -12.68 16.10
C LYS A 36 9.10 -11.35 15.38
N VAL A 37 8.06 -10.59 15.70
CA VAL A 37 7.88 -9.22 15.21
C VAL A 37 9.04 -8.34 15.68
N VAL A 38 9.39 -8.39 16.97
CA VAL A 38 10.52 -7.66 17.54
C VAL A 38 11.83 -8.01 16.80
N LEU A 39 12.11 -9.30 16.59
CA LEU A 39 13.31 -9.73 15.86
C LEU A 39 13.37 -9.21 14.42
N ALA A 40 12.22 -9.15 13.73
CA ALA A 40 12.15 -8.59 12.37
C ALA A 40 12.44 -7.08 12.37
N MET A 41 11.90 -6.35 13.34
CA MET A 41 12.14 -4.91 13.46
C MET A 41 13.57 -4.58 13.91
N GLU A 42 14.15 -5.35 14.85
CA GLU A 42 15.56 -5.24 15.22
C GLU A 42 16.49 -5.49 14.02
N TYR A 43 16.14 -6.47 13.17
CA TYR A 43 16.85 -6.71 11.93
C TYR A 43 16.79 -5.49 11.00
N ALA A 44 15.62 -4.91 10.80
CA ALA A 44 15.42 -3.75 9.94
C ALA A 44 16.23 -2.54 10.42
N LEU A 45 16.11 -2.17 11.69
CA LEU A 45 16.84 -1.07 12.32
C LEU A 45 18.36 -1.26 12.27
N LYS A 46 18.85 -2.50 12.27
CA LYS A 46 20.30 -2.80 12.27
C LYS A 46 20.90 -2.94 10.88
N GLN A 47 20.14 -3.48 9.91
CA GLN A 47 20.68 -3.87 8.61
C GLN A 47 20.36 -2.89 7.49
N TRP A 48 19.28 -2.14 7.64
CA TRP A 48 18.80 -1.22 6.59
C TRP A 48 18.86 0.24 6.99
N ASP A 49 18.78 0.59 8.28
CA ASP A 49 19.09 1.90 8.82
C ASP A 49 20.53 1.87 9.35
N LEU A 50 21.50 2.28 8.51
CA LEU A 50 22.92 2.10 8.82
C LEU A 50 23.51 3.25 9.64
N ASP A 51 22.95 4.44 9.53
CA ASP A 51 23.42 5.63 10.23
C ASP A 51 22.56 5.99 11.45
N GLY A 52 21.46 5.26 11.67
CA GLY A 52 20.62 5.38 12.87
C GLY A 52 19.75 6.66 12.86
N ASP A 53 19.33 7.10 11.67
CA ASP A 53 18.47 8.29 11.52
C ASP A 53 16.99 7.96 11.31
N ASP A 54 16.63 6.68 11.53
CA ASP A 54 15.28 6.12 11.39
C ASP A 54 14.74 6.15 9.94
N VAL A 55 15.64 6.17 8.93
CA VAL A 55 15.35 6.04 7.50
C VAL A 55 16.22 4.94 6.91
N LEU A 56 15.66 4.11 6.04
CA LEU A 56 16.37 2.98 5.46
C LEU A 56 17.34 3.45 4.35
N ASP A 57 18.65 3.35 4.57
CA ASP A 57 19.67 3.83 3.64
C ASP A 57 20.64 2.75 3.13
N GLY A 58 20.59 1.56 3.69
CA GLY A 58 21.40 0.41 3.31
C GLY A 58 21.00 -0.22 1.96
N GLN A 59 21.62 -1.37 1.67
CA GLN A 59 21.17 -2.22 0.57
C GLN A 59 19.87 -2.94 0.95
N GLN A 60 18.83 -2.73 0.19
CA GLN A 60 17.50 -3.28 0.43
C GLN A 60 17.13 -4.23 -0.70
N ASN A 61 17.21 -5.55 -0.45
CA ASN A 61 16.66 -6.53 -1.36
C ASN A 61 15.13 -6.40 -1.35
N THR A 62 14.50 -6.48 -2.51
CA THR A 62 13.06 -6.32 -2.63
C THR A 62 12.42 -7.44 -3.43
N THR A 63 11.11 -7.59 -3.32
CA THR A 63 10.32 -8.52 -4.13
C THR A 63 10.19 -8.10 -5.60
N TYR A 64 10.85 -7.01 -6.00
CA TYR A 64 11.12 -6.69 -7.40
C TYR A 64 12.25 -7.53 -8.01
N ASP A 65 12.89 -8.42 -7.24
CA ASP A 65 14.13 -9.10 -7.60
C ASP A 65 15.29 -8.12 -7.90
N ILE A 66 15.25 -6.97 -7.26
CA ILE A 66 16.20 -5.85 -7.42
C ILE A 66 16.61 -5.37 -6.02
N GLU A 67 17.88 -5.01 -5.87
CA GLU A 67 18.36 -4.30 -4.69
C GLU A 67 18.22 -2.79 -4.91
N PHE A 68 17.51 -2.10 -4.02
CA PHE A 68 17.55 -0.65 -3.92
C PHE A 68 18.65 -0.20 -2.96
N TYR A 69 19.22 0.95 -3.23
CA TYR A 69 20.31 1.54 -2.46
C TYR A 69 19.98 2.97 -2.06
N GLY A 70 20.18 3.28 -0.78
CA GLY A 70 19.82 4.56 -0.19
C GLY A 70 18.33 4.71 0.08
N PRO A 71 17.94 5.81 0.73
CA PRO A 71 16.54 6.10 1.04
C PRO A 71 15.65 6.05 -0.18
N ASN A 72 14.56 5.28 -0.11
CA ASN A 72 13.57 5.22 -1.16
C ASN A 72 12.15 5.06 -0.59
N PRO A 73 11.16 5.73 -1.16
CA PRO A 73 9.84 5.85 -0.56
C PRO A 73 9.06 4.53 -0.49
N MET A 74 9.34 3.56 -1.38
CA MET A 74 8.63 2.28 -1.36
C MET A 74 8.91 1.52 -0.06
N THR A 75 10.17 1.26 0.26
CA THR A 75 10.56 0.51 1.46
C THR A 75 10.43 1.34 2.74
N ASP A 76 10.77 2.63 2.67
CA ASP A 76 10.62 3.53 3.83
C ASP A 76 9.17 3.71 4.25
N SER A 77 8.21 3.83 3.32
CA SER A 77 6.81 3.88 3.70
C SER A 77 6.32 2.59 4.37
N ILE A 78 6.81 1.41 3.95
CA ILE A 78 6.48 0.15 4.62
C ILE A 78 7.11 0.10 6.02
N PHE A 79 8.34 0.60 6.17
CA PHE A 79 9.01 0.68 7.46
C PHE A 79 8.24 1.58 8.44
N LEU A 80 7.80 2.76 8.00
CA LEU A 80 6.97 3.66 8.80
C LEU A 80 5.63 3.01 9.21
N ALA A 81 4.98 2.30 8.28
CA ALA A 81 3.78 1.54 8.58
C ALA A 81 4.04 0.43 9.62
N ALA A 82 5.16 -0.29 9.48
CA ALA A 82 5.57 -1.33 10.43
C ALA A 82 5.87 -0.76 11.82
N LEU A 83 6.60 0.36 11.92
CA LEU A 83 6.85 1.05 13.19
C LEU A 83 5.56 1.43 13.89
N LYS A 84 4.60 2.02 13.16
CA LYS A 84 3.30 2.42 13.71
C LYS A 84 2.47 1.22 14.17
N CYS A 85 2.48 0.12 13.42
CA CYS A 85 1.86 -1.14 13.84
C CYS A 85 2.51 -1.71 15.10
N CYS A 86 3.85 -1.65 15.19
CA CYS A 86 4.60 -2.17 16.34
C CYS A 86 4.39 -1.34 17.60
N GLU A 87 4.29 -0.01 17.48
CA GLU A 87 3.92 0.87 18.59
C GLU A 87 2.61 0.40 19.24
N GLU A 88 1.54 0.22 18.44
CA GLU A 88 0.25 -0.25 18.95
C GLU A 88 0.31 -1.70 19.48
N MET A 89 1.01 -2.60 18.79
CA MET A 89 1.15 -3.99 19.26
C MET A 89 1.90 -4.08 20.59
N ALA A 90 2.96 -3.29 20.77
CA ALA A 90 3.74 -3.24 22.00
C ALA A 90 2.89 -2.77 23.19
N GLU A 91 2.08 -1.73 23.00
CA GLU A 91 1.13 -1.26 24.02
C GLU A 91 0.17 -2.39 24.42
N ILE A 92 -0.41 -3.10 23.46
CA ILE A 92 -1.40 -4.17 23.71
C ILE A 92 -0.79 -5.35 24.46
N VAL A 93 0.46 -5.72 24.15
CA VAL A 93 1.14 -6.83 24.87
C VAL A 93 1.79 -6.41 26.16
N GLY A 94 1.86 -5.11 26.46
CA GLY A 94 2.47 -4.53 27.67
C GLY A 94 4.00 -4.43 27.61
N ASP A 95 4.57 -4.25 26.43
CA ASP A 95 6.01 -4.08 26.19
C ASP A 95 6.36 -2.59 26.05
N GLU A 96 6.49 -1.91 27.19
CA GLU A 96 6.72 -0.46 27.26
C GLU A 96 8.03 -0.02 26.60
N GLU A 97 9.08 -0.85 26.70
CA GLU A 97 10.37 -0.54 26.09
C GLU A 97 10.26 -0.44 24.57
N HIS A 98 9.66 -1.42 23.92
CA HIS A 98 9.47 -1.41 22.49
C HIS A 98 8.39 -0.43 22.03
N HIS A 99 7.36 -0.17 22.86
CA HIS A 99 6.37 0.88 22.58
C HIS A 99 7.06 2.24 22.40
N GLN A 100 7.88 2.66 23.37
CA GLN A 100 8.59 3.93 23.29
C GLN A 100 9.60 3.95 22.13
N LEU A 101 10.34 2.86 21.93
CA LEU A 101 11.32 2.73 20.84
C LEU A 101 10.67 2.97 19.48
N TYR A 102 9.56 2.29 19.20
CA TYR A 102 8.91 2.37 17.89
C TYR A 102 8.15 3.68 17.69
N ALA A 103 7.58 4.26 18.74
CA ALA A 103 6.96 5.59 18.70
C ALA A 103 8.00 6.67 18.35
N ASP A 104 9.15 6.67 19.03
CA ASP A 104 10.24 7.63 18.78
C ASP A 104 10.83 7.48 17.37
N ALA A 105 11.04 6.22 16.94
CA ALA A 105 11.56 5.93 15.60
C ALA A 105 10.56 6.35 14.51
N TYR A 106 9.26 6.11 14.70
CA TYR A 106 8.23 6.57 13.77
C TYR A 106 8.20 8.10 13.66
N GLU A 107 8.15 8.82 14.79
CA GLU A 107 8.06 10.28 14.78
C GLU A 107 9.25 10.92 14.04
N LYS A 108 10.47 10.47 14.35
CA LYS A 108 11.70 10.97 13.70
C LYS A 108 11.79 10.52 12.24
N GLY A 109 11.58 9.23 12.00
CA GLY A 109 11.69 8.63 10.67
C GLY A 109 10.68 9.22 9.68
N ALA A 110 9.42 9.40 10.07
CA ALA A 110 8.40 9.99 9.21
C ALA A 110 8.75 11.43 8.80
N ALA A 111 9.17 12.25 9.78
CA ALA A 111 9.57 13.63 9.50
C ALA A 111 10.83 13.68 8.60
N ARG A 112 11.81 12.81 8.87
CA ARG A 112 13.06 12.73 8.11
C ARG A 112 12.85 12.20 6.70
N ALA A 113 12.08 11.13 6.54
CA ALA A 113 11.74 10.55 5.25
C ALA A 113 11.01 11.55 4.34
N ASP A 114 10.01 12.24 4.89
CA ASP A 114 9.28 13.28 4.17
C ASP A 114 10.21 14.43 3.72
N GLN A 115 11.02 14.96 4.62
CA GLN A 115 11.98 16.02 4.31
C GLN A 115 13.01 15.61 3.25
N LEU A 116 13.45 14.36 3.28
CA LEU A 116 14.53 13.87 2.43
C LEU A 116 14.04 13.48 1.04
N MET A 117 12.88 12.85 0.94
CA MET A 117 12.41 12.20 -0.28
C MET A 117 11.31 12.96 -1.01
N PHE A 118 10.51 13.82 -0.35
CA PHE A 118 9.48 14.59 -1.04
C PHE A 118 10.11 15.76 -1.82
N ASP A 119 9.99 15.74 -3.16
CA ASP A 119 10.62 16.72 -4.05
C ASP A 119 9.76 17.97 -4.31
N GLY A 120 8.64 18.09 -3.58
CA GLY A 120 7.63 19.15 -3.74
C GLY A 120 6.43 18.75 -4.60
N GLU A 121 6.45 17.54 -5.20
CA GLU A 121 5.35 17.00 -6.00
C GLU A 121 5.12 15.50 -5.73
N TYR A 122 6.19 14.71 -5.64
CA TYR A 122 6.14 13.28 -5.35
C TYR A 122 7.42 12.82 -4.64
N TYR A 123 7.41 11.58 -4.12
CA TYR A 123 8.57 11.03 -3.42
C TYR A 123 9.56 10.39 -4.38
N ILE A 124 10.85 10.60 -4.15
CA ILE A 124 11.96 10.13 -4.98
C ILE A 124 12.94 9.27 -4.18
N GLN A 125 13.70 8.43 -4.88
CA GLN A 125 14.86 7.74 -4.28
C GLN A 125 16.05 8.70 -4.17
N VAL A 126 16.71 8.70 -3.01
CA VAL A 126 17.87 9.54 -2.72
C VAL A 126 19.13 8.70 -2.74
N GLN A 127 19.90 8.77 -3.83
CA GLN A 127 21.19 8.09 -3.97
C GLN A 127 22.18 8.99 -4.71
N LYS A 128 23.26 9.39 -4.02
CA LYS A 128 24.26 10.34 -4.58
C LYS A 128 25.00 9.79 -5.78
N GLU A 129 25.28 8.50 -5.79
CA GLU A 129 26.05 7.82 -6.84
C GLU A 129 25.19 6.82 -7.62
N ILE A 130 23.98 7.22 -7.97
CA ILE A 130 22.95 6.35 -8.53
C ILE A 130 23.40 5.55 -9.75
N ASP A 131 24.27 6.10 -10.58
CA ASP A 131 24.80 5.45 -11.79
C ASP A 131 25.80 4.30 -11.51
N LYS A 132 26.22 4.13 -10.25
CA LYS A 132 27.01 2.96 -9.83
C LYS A 132 26.16 1.72 -9.63
N TYR A 133 24.86 1.88 -9.38
CA TYR A 133 23.92 0.82 -9.09
C TYR A 133 22.98 0.59 -10.27
N LYS A 134 22.68 -0.68 -10.54
CA LYS A 134 21.75 -1.05 -11.61
C LYS A 134 20.30 -1.00 -11.10
N TYR A 135 19.40 -0.70 -12.01
CA TYR A 135 17.96 -0.82 -11.84
C TYR A 135 17.36 0.09 -10.76
N GLN A 136 18.00 1.23 -10.52
CA GLN A 136 17.48 2.25 -9.63
C GLN A 136 16.49 3.17 -10.35
N PHE A 137 15.56 3.79 -9.61
CA PHE A 137 14.64 4.76 -10.19
C PHE A 137 15.03 6.23 -9.93
N GLY A 138 15.80 6.52 -8.87
CA GLY A 138 16.30 7.85 -8.57
C GLY A 138 15.19 8.89 -8.49
N LYS A 139 15.25 9.92 -9.34
CA LYS A 139 14.23 10.98 -9.44
C LYS A 139 12.98 10.58 -10.23
N GLY A 140 12.82 9.30 -10.54
CA GLY A 140 11.62 8.78 -11.21
C GLY A 140 10.39 8.84 -10.30
N CYS A 141 9.23 9.11 -10.91
CA CYS A 141 7.94 8.94 -10.27
C CYS A 141 7.61 7.43 -10.29
N LEU A 142 7.83 6.75 -9.17
CA LEU A 142 7.51 5.33 -9.00
C LEU A 142 6.03 5.19 -8.66
N SER A 143 5.30 4.26 -9.29
CA SER A 143 3.87 4.09 -9.03
C SER A 143 3.59 3.61 -7.62
N ASP A 144 4.33 2.63 -7.13
CA ASP A 144 4.20 2.12 -5.76
C ASP A 144 5.16 2.77 -4.74
N GLN A 145 5.50 4.05 -4.96
CA GLN A 145 6.29 4.82 -4.01
C GLN A 145 5.68 4.88 -2.60
N LEU A 146 4.37 4.72 -2.48
CA LEU A 146 3.62 4.74 -1.23
C LEU A 146 2.94 3.40 -0.92
N LEU A 147 3.59 2.27 -1.24
CA LEU A 147 3.11 0.92 -0.90
C LEU A 147 2.83 0.78 0.60
N GLY A 148 3.68 1.36 1.45
CA GLY A 148 3.45 1.35 2.90
C GLY A 148 2.21 2.14 3.33
N GLN A 149 1.86 3.24 2.65
CA GLN A 149 0.63 3.98 2.92
C GLN A 149 -0.61 3.15 2.58
N PHE A 150 -0.59 2.41 1.45
CA PHE A 150 -1.64 1.44 1.14
C PHE A 150 -1.78 0.37 2.24
N LEU A 151 -0.67 -0.20 2.69
CA LEU A 151 -0.67 -1.20 3.77
C LEU A 151 -1.20 -0.61 5.08
N ALA A 152 -0.85 0.63 5.40
CA ALA A 152 -1.34 1.35 6.58
C ALA A 152 -2.87 1.55 6.54
N TYR A 153 -3.41 1.95 5.40
CA TYR A 153 -4.87 2.03 5.23
C TYR A 153 -5.54 0.66 5.39
N MET A 154 -4.98 -0.40 4.81
CA MET A 154 -5.53 -1.76 4.94
C MET A 154 -5.40 -2.32 6.36
N ALA A 155 -4.46 -1.82 7.15
CA ALA A 155 -4.31 -2.15 8.56
C ALA A 155 -5.15 -1.24 9.49
N GLY A 156 -5.80 -0.20 8.95
CA GLY A 156 -6.61 0.75 9.71
C GLY A 156 -5.79 1.68 10.61
N ILE A 157 -4.57 2.03 10.19
CA ILE A 157 -3.67 2.96 10.88
C ILE A 157 -3.89 4.40 10.40
N GLY A 158 -4.29 4.57 9.14
CA GLY A 158 -4.45 5.88 8.52
C GLY A 158 -3.16 6.39 7.87
N GLU A 159 -2.99 7.71 7.86
CA GLU A 159 -1.85 8.36 7.24
C GLU A 159 -0.56 8.14 8.05
N ILE A 160 0.52 7.76 7.36
CA ILE A 160 1.88 7.59 7.92
C ILE A 160 2.84 8.68 7.48
N LEU A 161 2.43 9.51 6.54
CA LEU A 161 3.14 10.67 6.00
C LEU A 161 2.16 11.86 5.90
N PRO A 162 2.64 13.11 5.70
CA PRO A 162 1.76 14.26 5.60
C PRO A 162 0.70 14.07 4.50
N LYS A 163 -0.57 14.17 4.86
CA LYS A 163 -1.73 13.90 3.99
C LYS A 163 -1.68 14.64 2.66
N GLU A 164 -1.29 15.92 2.69
CA GLU A 164 -1.21 16.75 1.47
C GLU A 164 -0.07 16.28 0.55
N HIS A 165 1.05 15.77 1.11
CA HIS A 165 2.14 15.20 0.32
C HIS A 165 1.76 13.84 -0.27
N VAL A 166 1.06 12.99 0.50
CA VAL A 166 0.50 11.73 0.00
C VAL A 166 -0.43 11.99 -1.18
N LYS A 167 -1.36 12.96 -1.04
CA LYS A 167 -2.27 13.34 -2.12
C LYS A 167 -1.52 13.85 -3.35
N SER A 168 -0.59 14.78 -3.17
CA SER A 168 0.23 15.33 -4.26
C SER A 168 1.01 14.24 -4.99
N ALA A 169 1.58 13.28 -4.25
CA ALA A 169 2.29 12.14 -4.82
C ALA A 169 1.36 11.25 -5.65
N MET A 170 0.16 10.94 -5.16
CA MET A 170 -0.80 10.10 -5.89
C MET A 170 -1.36 10.80 -7.14
N GLU A 171 -1.66 12.09 -7.06
CA GLU A 171 -2.03 12.90 -8.24
C GLU A 171 -0.90 12.91 -9.28
N SER A 172 0.35 13.00 -8.83
CA SER A 172 1.53 12.95 -9.71
C SER A 172 1.72 11.57 -10.35
N VAL A 173 1.53 10.49 -9.61
CA VAL A 173 1.56 9.13 -10.13
C VAL A 173 0.50 8.96 -11.22
N PHE A 174 -0.73 9.38 -10.97
CA PHE A 174 -1.79 9.34 -11.99
C PHE A 174 -1.42 10.18 -13.21
N LYS A 175 -0.99 11.42 -13.02
CA LYS A 175 -0.63 12.36 -14.09
C LYS A 175 0.50 11.84 -14.99
N TYR A 176 1.53 11.23 -14.42
CA TYR A 176 2.75 10.89 -15.17
C TYR A 176 2.80 9.43 -15.62
N ASN A 177 2.23 8.51 -14.85
CA ASN A 177 2.36 7.09 -15.11
C ASN A 177 1.12 6.46 -15.75
N TYR A 178 -0.07 7.07 -15.62
CA TYR A 178 -1.25 6.59 -16.33
C TYR A 178 -1.15 6.87 -17.82
N LYS A 179 -1.40 5.84 -18.64
CA LYS A 179 -1.33 5.89 -20.11
C LYS A 179 -2.68 5.56 -20.72
N THR A 180 -3.06 6.32 -21.72
CA THR A 180 -4.28 6.10 -22.52
C THR A 180 -4.03 5.26 -23.77
N ASP A 181 -2.79 4.93 -24.04
CA ASP A 181 -2.35 3.97 -25.05
C ASP A 181 -0.91 3.52 -24.77
N PHE A 182 -0.48 2.46 -25.45
CA PHE A 182 0.87 1.87 -25.33
C PHE A 182 1.60 1.80 -26.69
N TYR A 183 1.18 2.54 -27.69
CA TYR A 183 1.84 2.54 -29.01
C TYR A 183 3.27 3.05 -28.97
N HIS A 184 3.60 3.90 -27.99
CA HIS A 184 4.92 4.54 -27.84
C HIS A 184 5.54 4.30 -26.46
N THR A 185 5.10 3.26 -25.74
CA THR A 185 5.65 2.89 -24.45
C THR A 185 6.61 1.72 -24.59
N ASP A 186 7.87 1.94 -24.25
CA ASP A 186 8.88 0.89 -24.25
C ASP A 186 8.80 0.06 -22.97
N SER A 187 8.78 -1.27 -23.12
CA SER A 187 8.99 -2.22 -22.06
C SER A 187 10.23 -3.06 -22.32
N VAL A 188 11.10 -3.17 -21.32
CA VAL A 188 12.38 -3.90 -21.47
C VAL A 188 12.18 -5.42 -21.44
N HIS A 189 11.24 -5.90 -20.61
CA HIS A 189 11.04 -7.32 -20.38
C HIS A 189 9.70 -7.82 -20.92
N ARG A 190 8.59 -7.29 -20.39
CA ARG A 190 7.25 -7.85 -20.59
C ARG A 190 6.25 -6.75 -20.89
N ALA A 191 5.32 -7.02 -21.81
CA ALA A 191 4.25 -6.11 -22.14
C ALA A 191 2.92 -6.68 -21.61
N TYR A 192 2.37 -6.07 -20.57
CA TYR A 192 1.08 -6.45 -19.97
C TYR A 192 -0.08 -5.56 -20.41
N ALA A 193 0.22 -4.43 -21.03
CA ALA A 193 -0.75 -3.60 -21.75
C ALA A 193 -0.17 -3.21 -23.12
N ILE A 194 -0.99 -3.18 -24.14
CA ILE A 194 -0.56 -2.99 -25.54
C ILE A 194 -1.58 -2.13 -26.32
N ASN A 195 -1.10 -1.51 -27.39
CA ASN A 195 -1.90 -0.76 -28.37
C ASN A 195 -2.79 0.32 -27.71
N GLU A 196 -4.09 0.24 -27.92
CA GLU A 196 -5.11 1.16 -27.40
C GLU A 196 -5.53 0.89 -25.95
N GLU A 197 -4.88 -0.03 -25.27
CA GLU A 197 -5.20 -0.33 -23.87
C GLU A 197 -4.75 0.81 -22.95
N HIS A 198 -5.48 0.98 -21.86
CA HIS A 198 -5.14 1.93 -20.82
C HIS A 198 -4.47 1.20 -19.65
N GLY A 199 -3.58 1.86 -18.93
CA GLY A 199 -2.93 1.29 -17.76
C GLY A 199 -1.88 2.21 -17.16
N MET A 200 -1.35 1.80 -16.02
CA MET A 200 -0.36 2.58 -15.30
C MET A 200 1.01 1.87 -15.34
N VAL A 201 2.01 2.54 -15.91
CA VAL A 201 3.39 2.02 -15.91
C VAL A 201 4.01 2.14 -14.52
N VAL A 202 4.99 1.26 -14.23
CA VAL A 202 5.64 1.20 -12.91
C VAL A 202 6.42 2.48 -12.59
N ALA A 203 7.11 3.09 -13.55
CA ALA A 203 7.83 4.35 -13.31
C ALA A 203 8.01 5.18 -14.58
N THR A 204 8.04 6.51 -14.39
CA THR A 204 8.45 7.48 -15.43
C THR A 204 9.44 8.50 -14.86
N TRP A 205 10.08 9.27 -15.74
CA TRP A 205 11.01 10.36 -15.36
C TRP A 205 10.54 11.71 -15.93
N PRO A 206 9.41 12.24 -15.44
CA PRO A 206 8.80 13.45 -16.04
C PRO A 206 9.65 14.70 -15.90
N LYS A 207 10.49 14.77 -14.86
CA LYS A 207 11.41 15.88 -14.59
C LYS A 207 12.84 15.57 -15.07
N GLY A 208 13.05 14.49 -15.83
CA GLY A 208 14.39 14.02 -16.20
C GLY A 208 15.09 13.29 -15.06
N GLY A 209 16.41 13.14 -15.16
CA GLY A 209 17.21 12.44 -14.13
C GLY A 209 17.08 10.92 -14.17
N ARG A 210 16.70 10.35 -15.32
CA ARG A 210 16.70 8.90 -15.53
C ARG A 210 18.12 8.36 -15.34
N PRO A 211 18.33 7.38 -14.43
CA PRO A 211 19.64 6.78 -14.21
C PRO A 211 20.20 6.11 -15.46
N LYS A 212 21.51 5.97 -15.52
CA LYS A 212 22.20 5.26 -16.63
C LYS A 212 21.72 3.81 -16.76
N PHE A 213 21.45 3.15 -15.63
CA PHE A 213 20.89 1.81 -15.55
C PHE A 213 19.55 1.88 -14.81
N PRO A 214 18.49 2.33 -15.48
CA PRO A 214 17.21 2.59 -14.82
C PRO A 214 16.50 1.30 -14.42
N LEU A 215 15.48 1.44 -13.58
CA LEU A 215 14.56 0.37 -13.21
C LEU A 215 14.06 -0.35 -14.47
N SER A 216 14.39 -1.64 -14.58
CA SER A 216 14.12 -2.42 -15.79
C SER A 216 12.63 -2.68 -16.03
N TYR A 217 11.82 -2.62 -14.97
CA TYR A 217 10.37 -2.82 -15.01
C TYR A 217 9.57 -1.53 -15.24
N ALA A 218 10.25 -0.39 -15.43
CA ALA A 218 9.60 0.93 -15.48
C ALA A 218 8.44 1.02 -16.48
N GLY A 219 8.54 0.38 -17.64
CA GLY A 219 7.50 0.37 -18.68
C GLY A 219 6.45 -0.74 -18.52
N GLU A 220 6.55 -1.59 -17.51
CA GLU A 220 5.57 -2.65 -17.27
C GLU A 220 4.30 -2.10 -16.58
N VAL A 221 3.21 -2.85 -16.68
CA VAL A 221 1.92 -2.53 -16.07
C VAL A 221 1.52 -3.69 -15.16
N TRP A 222 1.53 -3.47 -13.86
CA TRP A 222 1.26 -4.50 -12.88
C TRP A 222 -0.05 -4.25 -12.16
N THR A 223 -0.99 -5.17 -12.29
CA THR A 223 -2.35 -5.01 -11.74
C THR A 223 -2.36 -4.76 -10.23
N GLY A 224 -1.44 -5.38 -9.47
CA GLY A 224 -1.32 -5.14 -8.04
C GLY A 224 -0.95 -3.70 -7.71
N VAL A 225 0.06 -3.14 -8.40
CA VAL A 225 0.46 -1.73 -8.25
C VAL A 225 -0.65 -0.79 -8.70
N GLU A 226 -1.34 -1.10 -9.81
CA GLU A 226 -2.48 -0.31 -10.28
C GLU A 226 -3.61 -0.27 -9.23
N TYR A 227 -3.97 -1.42 -8.62
CA TYR A 227 -4.99 -1.46 -7.55
C TYR A 227 -4.54 -0.73 -6.28
N GLU A 228 -3.28 -0.85 -5.90
CA GLU A 228 -2.67 -0.10 -4.79
C GLU A 228 -2.81 1.40 -5.00
N VAL A 229 -2.37 1.90 -6.18
CA VAL A 229 -2.49 3.33 -6.52
C VAL A 229 -3.94 3.77 -6.54
N ALA A 230 -4.85 2.96 -7.09
CA ALA A 230 -6.29 3.25 -7.08
C ALA A 230 -6.83 3.41 -5.65
N VAL A 231 -6.41 2.55 -4.72
CA VAL A 231 -6.77 2.63 -3.30
C VAL A 231 -6.25 3.91 -2.67
N ASN A 232 -4.96 4.22 -2.86
CA ASN A 232 -4.34 5.43 -2.33
C ASN A 232 -4.98 6.71 -2.90
N LEU A 233 -5.35 6.72 -4.20
CA LEU A 233 -6.10 7.81 -4.82
C LEU A 233 -7.48 8.00 -4.16
N ILE A 234 -8.23 6.92 -3.94
CA ILE A 234 -9.57 6.98 -3.31
C ILE A 234 -9.46 7.55 -1.88
N TYR A 235 -8.53 7.05 -1.06
CA TYR A 235 -8.30 7.58 0.30
C TYR A 235 -7.83 9.04 0.30
N SER A 236 -7.12 9.46 -0.75
CA SER A 236 -6.70 10.86 -0.94
C SER A 236 -7.81 11.78 -1.47
N GLY A 237 -9.04 11.25 -1.69
CA GLY A 237 -10.18 11.99 -2.23
C GLY A 237 -10.21 12.10 -3.76
N CYS A 238 -9.30 11.45 -4.49
CA CYS A 238 -9.24 11.40 -5.95
C CYS A 238 -10.00 10.15 -6.46
N VAL A 239 -11.32 10.09 -6.16
CA VAL A 239 -12.14 8.89 -6.40
C VAL A 239 -12.29 8.57 -7.88
N GLU A 240 -12.50 9.57 -8.73
CA GLU A 240 -12.67 9.40 -10.17
C GLU A 240 -11.41 8.85 -10.84
N GLU A 241 -10.23 9.33 -10.44
CA GLU A 241 -8.94 8.86 -10.91
C GLU A 241 -8.71 7.41 -10.48
N GLY A 242 -9.00 7.09 -9.21
CA GLY A 242 -8.91 5.73 -8.69
C GLY A 242 -9.81 4.76 -9.45
N LEU A 243 -11.07 5.11 -9.68
CA LEU A 243 -12.01 4.31 -10.46
C LEU A 243 -11.62 4.20 -11.94
N THR A 244 -10.99 5.24 -12.50
CA THR A 244 -10.44 5.19 -13.86
C THR A 244 -9.35 4.13 -13.98
N VAL A 245 -8.45 4.06 -13.00
CA VAL A 245 -7.41 3.02 -12.96
C VAL A 245 -8.05 1.63 -12.84
N VAL A 246 -9.01 1.43 -11.92
CA VAL A 246 -9.73 0.16 -11.74
C VAL A 246 -10.42 -0.27 -13.04
N LYS A 247 -11.10 0.67 -13.71
CA LYS A 247 -11.75 0.39 -15.01
C LYS A 247 -10.75 -0.06 -16.05
N SER A 248 -9.59 0.57 -16.15
CA SER A 248 -8.54 0.21 -17.09
C SER A 248 -8.05 -1.22 -16.91
N ILE A 249 -7.90 -1.67 -15.67
CA ILE A 249 -7.54 -3.06 -15.36
C ILE A 249 -8.65 -4.00 -15.83
N ARG A 250 -9.91 -3.70 -15.48
CA ARG A 250 -11.06 -4.54 -15.86
C ARG A 250 -11.25 -4.62 -17.37
N ASP A 251 -11.03 -3.53 -18.10
CA ASP A 251 -11.13 -3.50 -19.57
C ASP A 251 -10.03 -4.35 -20.24
N ARG A 252 -8.88 -4.55 -19.61
CA ARG A 252 -7.82 -5.45 -20.09
C ARG A 252 -8.11 -6.92 -19.79
N TYR A 253 -8.82 -7.22 -18.70
CA TYR A 253 -9.15 -8.56 -18.22
C TYR A 253 -10.66 -8.81 -18.24
N ASP A 254 -11.31 -8.52 -19.37
CA ASP A 254 -12.76 -8.54 -19.54
C ASP A 254 -13.35 -9.93 -19.87
N GLY A 255 -12.49 -10.92 -19.99
CA GLY A 255 -12.85 -12.28 -20.41
C GLY A 255 -12.84 -12.51 -21.93
N TYR A 256 -12.79 -11.44 -22.72
CA TYR A 256 -12.62 -11.50 -24.17
C TYR A 256 -11.15 -11.29 -24.57
N LYS A 257 -10.53 -10.23 -24.07
CA LYS A 257 -9.11 -9.93 -24.33
C LYS A 257 -8.18 -10.84 -23.51
N ARG A 258 -8.42 -10.92 -22.23
CA ARG A 258 -7.66 -11.77 -21.28
C ARG A 258 -8.60 -12.42 -20.27
N ASN A 259 -8.18 -13.59 -19.77
CA ASN A 259 -8.89 -14.31 -18.72
C ASN A 259 -8.80 -13.53 -17.39
N PRO A 260 -9.93 -13.09 -16.80
CA PRO A 260 -9.93 -12.33 -15.55
C PRO A 260 -9.48 -13.15 -14.32
N PHE A 261 -9.38 -14.48 -14.44
CA PHE A 261 -8.95 -15.40 -13.39
C PHE A 261 -7.52 -15.92 -13.57
N SER A 262 -6.82 -15.47 -14.62
CA SER A 262 -5.47 -15.94 -14.92
C SER A 262 -4.58 -14.79 -15.39
N GLU A 263 -3.99 -14.10 -14.43
CA GLU A 263 -2.95 -13.11 -14.72
C GLU A 263 -1.66 -13.83 -15.10
N ILE A 264 -1.04 -13.40 -16.19
CA ILE A 264 0.15 -14.03 -16.76
C ILE A 264 1.38 -13.35 -16.16
N GLU A 265 2.07 -14.07 -15.30
CA GLU A 265 3.43 -13.76 -14.85
C GLU A 265 4.01 -14.99 -14.17
N SER A 266 5.28 -15.30 -14.43
CA SER A 266 5.96 -16.49 -13.87
C SER A 266 5.14 -17.78 -14.06
N GLY A 267 4.46 -17.90 -15.21
CA GLY A 267 3.45 -18.89 -15.52
C GLY A 267 2.06 -18.27 -15.66
N HIS A 268 1.11 -18.79 -14.92
CA HIS A 268 -0.29 -18.35 -14.94
C HIS A 268 -0.83 -18.22 -13.49
N HIS A 269 -1.96 -17.56 -13.35
CA HIS A 269 -2.66 -17.38 -12.08
C HIS A 269 -1.84 -16.62 -11.02
N TYR A 270 -1.06 -15.64 -11.45
CA TYR A 270 -0.33 -14.76 -10.55
C TYR A 270 -1.32 -13.88 -9.79
N CYS A 271 -1.14 -13.75 -8.46
CA CYS A 271 -2.17 -13.22 -7.58
C CYS A 271 -2.05 -11.71 -7.30
N ARG A 272 -1.43 -10.91 -8.16
CA ARG A 272 -1.34 -9.45 -7.98
C ARG A 272 -2.70 -8.77 -7.86
N ALA A 273 -3.70 -9.28 -8.60
CA ALA A 273 -5.06 -8.77 -8.57
C ALA A 273 -5.77 -8.89 -7.20
N MET A 274 -5.21 -9.63 -6.23
CA MET A 274 -5.74 -9.67 -4.86
C MET A 274 -5.77 -8.30 -4.18
N ALA A 275 -4.92 -7.35 -4.58
CA ALA A 275 -4.96 -5.97 -4.09
C ALA A 275 -6.30 -5.26 -4.38
N SER A 276 -7.11 -5.77 -5.31
CA SER A 276 -8.44 -5.23 -5.64
C SER A 276 -9.42 -5.19 -4.46
N TRP A 277 -9.24 -6.06 -3.45
CA TRP A 277 -10.04 -6.01 -2.21
C TRP A 277 -9.89 -4.69 -1.48
N GLY A 278 -8.73 -4.04 -1.58
CA GLY A 278 -8.50 -2.71 -1.03
C GLY A 278 -9.43 -1.65 -1.61
N VAL A 279 -9.83 -1.79 -2.88
CA VAL A 279 -10.75 -0.84 -3.54
C VAL A 279 -12.13 -0.85 -2.87
N LEU A 280 -12.66 -2.03 -2.52
CA LEU A 280 -13.92 -2.12 -1.79
C LEU A 280 -13.83 -1.46 -0.42
N ASN A 281 -12.73 -1.73 0.31
CA ASN A 281 -12.50 -1.13 1.62
C ASN A 281 -12.38 0.40 1.53
N ALA A 282 -11.65 0.92 0.52
CA ALA A 282 -11.48 2.34 0.31
C ALA A 282 -12.81 3.04 -0.05
N LEU A 283 -13.61 2.45 -0.95
CA LEU A 283 -14.92 3.00 -1.33
C LEU A 283 -15.92 3.00 -0.17
N LEU A 284 -15.86 1.98 0.68
CA LEU A 284 -16.67 1.90 1.90
C LEU A 284 -16.12 2.76 3.05
N GLY A 285 -14.84 3.16 2.99
CA GLY A 285 -14.14 3.71 4.14
C GLY A 285 -14.20 2.75 5.34
N LEU A 286 -14.13 1.42 5.06
CA LEU A 286 -14.30 0.38 6.06
C LEU A 286 -13.12 0.37 7.03
N GLN A 287 -13.43 0.46 8.32
CA GLN A 287 -12.49 0.23 9.41
C GLN A 287 -13.06 -0.81 10.37
N SER A 288 -12.28 -1.80 10.71
CA SER A 288 -12.68 -2.85 11.65
C SER A 288 -11.58 -3.13 12.66
N ASP A 289 -11.96 -3.23 13.93
CA ASP A 289 -11.07 -3.58 15.03
C ASP A 289 -11.81 -4.50 16.00
N MET A 290 -11.61 -5.79 15.85
CA MET A 290 -12.29 -6.79 16.68
C MET A 290 -11.71 -6.85 18.10
N TYR A 291 -10.50 -6.37 18.31
CA TYR A 291 -9.93 -6.22 19.65
C TYR A 291 -10.62 -5.10 20.44
N ARG A 292 -10.81 -3.93 19.81
CA ARG A 292 -11.55 -2.81 20.40
C ARG A 292 -13.07 -2.93 20.26
N GLY A 293 -13.54 -3.94 19.54
CA GLY A 293 -14.97 -4.15 19.29
C GLY A 293 -15.61 -3.04 18.46
N THR A 294 -14.93 -2.54 17.42
CA THR A 294 -15.43 -1.44 16.58
C THR A 294 -15.50 -1.81 15.12
N LEU A 295 -16.52 -1.26 14.44
CA LEU A 295 -16.72 -1.32 13.00
C LEU A 295 -17.25 0.03 12.53
N SER A 296 -16.65 0.63 11.51
CA SER A 296 -17.13 1.91 10.96
C SER A 296 -17.09 1.95 9.45
N PHE A 297 -17.97 2.80 8.88
CA PHE A 297 -18.12 3.02 7.45
C PHE A 297 -18.07 4.52 7.16
N HIS A 298 -17.12 4.94 6.34
CA HIS A 298 -16.95 6.32 5.87
C HIS A 298 -16.87 6.35 4.33
N PRO A 299 -18.00 6.11 3.64
CA PRO A 299 -18.01 5.94 2.19
C PRO A 299 -17.40 7.12 1.45
N ALA A 300 -16.51 6.82 0.48
CA ALA A 300 -15.93 7.81 -0.40
C ALA A 300 -16.90 8.31 -1.47
N ILE A 301 -18.05 7.66 -1.63
CA ILE A 301 -19.12 8.02 -2.58
C ILE A 301 -20.28 8.68 -1.82
N GLU A 302 -20.64 9.89 -2.20
CA GLU A 302 -21.73 10.65 -1.56
C GLU A 302 -23.13 10.16 -1.93
N GLY A 303 -23.31 9.48 -3.06
CA GLY A 303 -24.59 9.03 -3.57
C GLY A 303 -25.06 7.69 -3.00
N GLU A 304 -26.14 7.16 -3.58
CA GLU A 304 -26.61 5.80 -3.27
C GLU A 304 -25.55 4.78 -3.64
N MET A 305 -25.32 3.83 -2.75
CA MET A 305 -24.42 2.71 -2.99
C MET A 305 -24.82 1.47 -2.22
N SER A 306 -24.36 0.32 -2.68
CA SER A 306 -24.46 -0.94 -1.96
C SER A 306 -23.19 -1.75 -2.24
N SER A 307 -22.58 -2.30 -1.19
CA SER A 307 -21.37 -3.06 -1.32
C SER A 307 -21.26 -4.14 -0.25
N PHE A 308 -20.59 -5.22 -0.60
CA PHE A 308 -20.20 -6.27 0.34
C PHE A 308 -19.15 -5.74 1.32
N PHE A 309 -19.23 -6.18 2.57
CA PHE A 309 -18.17 -5.98 3.56
C PHE A 309 -17.88 -7.28 4.31
N ILE A 310 -16.68 -7.38 4.87
CA ILE A 310 -16.26 -8.47 5.74
C ILE A 310 -15.42 -7.91 6.90
N CYS A 311 -15.65 -8.42 8.09
CA CYS A 311 -14.82 -8.24 9.27
C CYS A 311 -14.59 -9.59 9.96
N GLY A 312 -13.81 -9.63 11.02
CA GLY A 312 -13.43 -10.89 11.68
C GLY A 312 -14.59 -11.71 12.26
N LYS A 313 -15.76 -11.11 12.53
CA LYS A 313 -16.92 -11.79 13.15
C LYS A 313 -18.11 -11.93 12.23
N ALA A 314 -18.22 -11.16 11.17
CA ALA A 314 -19.37 -11.12 10.30
C ALA A 314 -19.03 -10.69 8.87
N TRP A 315 -19.93 -10.97 7.95
CA TRP A 315 -19.94 -10.40 6.62
C TRP A 315 -21.37 -10.15 6.15
N GLY A 316 -21.51 -9.17 5.27
CA GLY A 316 -22.83 -8.71 4.86
C GLY A 316 -22.78 -7.65 3.78
N ILE A 317 -23.86 -6.90 3.69
CA ILE A 317 -24.04 -5.80 2.74
C ILE A 317 -24.19 -4.51 3.54
N TYR A 318 -23.33 -3.53 3.22
CA TYR A 318 -23.57 -2.14 3.58
C TYR A 318 -24.29 -1.46 2.42
N SER A 319 -25.30 -0.66 2.71
CA SER A 319 -25.97 0.18 1.72
C SER A 319 -26.33 1.56 2.29
N GLN A 320 -26.26 2.56 1.42
CA GLN A 320 -26.81 3.89 1.69
C GLN A 320 -27.78 4.26 0.57
N LYS A 321 -28.95 4.78 0.94
CA LYS A 321 -30.03 5.14 0.02
C LYS A 321 -30.70 6.43 0.47
N GLU A 322 -31.19 7.20 -0.48
CA GLU A 322 -31.97 8.38 -0.16
C GLU A 322 -33.42 7.99 0.20
N GLU A 323 -33.83 8.28 1.42
CA GLU A 323 -35.18 8.05 1.92
C GLU A 323 -35.74 9.38 2.47
N ASN A 324 -36.84 9.87 1.86
CA ASN A 324 -37.49 11.13 2.26
C ASN A 324 -36.52 12.34 2.29
N GLY A 325 -35.59 12.43 1.36
CA GLY A 325 -34.62 13.53 1.26
C GLY A 325 -33.47 13.45 2.27
N LYS A 326 -33.25 12.28 2.89
CA LYS A 326 -32.12 12.01 3.78
C LYS A 326 -31.43 10.75 3.35
N MET A 327 -30.08 10.75 3.42
CA MET A 327 -29.29 9.55 3.21
C MET A 327 -29.44 8.63 4.44
N CYS A 328 -30.01 7.45 4.24
CA CYS A 328 -30.14 6.39 5.25
C CYS A 328 -29.15 5.28 4.99
N LYS A 329 -28.51 4.80 6.04
CA LYS A 329 -27.50 3.74 6.00
C LYS A 329 -28.10 2.44 6.57
N HIS A 330 -27.80 1.32 5.94
CA HIS A 330 -28.30 0.00 6.33
C HIS A 330 -27.17 -1.02 6.28
N ILE A 331 -27.17 -1.94 7.25
CA ILE A 331 -26.22 -3.05 7.34
C ILE A 331 -27.03 -4.33 7.45
N ASP A 332 -26.94 -5.16 6.41
CA ASP A 332 -27.59 -6.47 6.37
C ASP A 332 -26.53 -7.57 6.64
N ILE A 333 -26.61 -8.22 7.78
CA ILE A 333 -25.70 -9.31 8.14
C ILE A 333 -26.14 -10.58 7.44
N LEU A 334 -25.29 -11.13 6.57
CA LEU A 334 -25.53 -12.40 5.86
C LEU A 334 -24.96 -13.61 6.60
N TYR A 335 -23.91 -13.40 7.39
CA TYR A 335 -23.29 -14.44 8.20
C TYR A 335 -22.57 -13.84 9.41
N GLY A 336 -22.57 -14.58 10.53
CA GLY A 336 -21.98 -14.14 11.79
C GLY A 336 -22.89 -13.22 12.59
N THR A 337 -22.30 -12.48 13.53
CA THR A 337 -23.01 -11.51 14.37
C THR A 337 -22.11 -10.32 14.72
N LEU A 338 -22.74 -9.16 14.96
CA LEU A 338 -22.10 -7.94 15.44
C LEU A 338 -22.60 -7.54 16.84
N ASP A 339 -23.18 -8.47 17.60
CA ASP A 339 -23.81 -8.17 18.90
C ASP A 339 -22.89 -7.48 19.90
N ASP A 340 -21.58 -7.81 19.86
CA ASP A 340 -20.55 -7.23 20.74
C ASP A 340 -19.71 -6.16 20.04
N ILE A 341 -20.14 -5.65 18.89
CA ILE A 341 -19.42 -4.70 18.07
C ILE A 341 -20.14 -3.37 18.06
N HIS A 342 -19.43 -2.29 18.41
CA HIS A 342 -19.92 -0.94 18.27
C HIS A 342 -19.79 -0.49 16.82
N VAL A 343 -20.93 -0.42 16.12
CA VAL A 343 -20.98 0.08 14.73
C VAL A 343 -21.12 1.59 14.76
N GLN A 344 -20.15 2.28 14.14
CA GLN A 344 -20.16 3.73 13.95
C GLN A 344 -20.62 4.04 12.52
N GLU A 345 -21.64 4.87 12.39
CA GLU A 345 -22.23 5.27 11.11
C GLU A 345 -21.82 6.67 10.67
#